data_36812aba83ceba1560d102a2828f34f2
#
_entry.id   36812aba83ceba1560d102a2828f34f2
#
_cell.length_a   1.000
_cell.length_b   1.000
_cell.length_c   1.000
_cell.angle_alpha   90.00
_cell.angle_beta   90.00
_cell.angle_gamma   90.00
#
_symmetry.space_group_name_H-M   'P 1'
#
loop_
_entity.id
_entity.type
_entity.pdbx_description
1 polymer ?
#
loop_
_entity_poly.entity_id
_entity_poly.type
_entity_poly.pdbx_seq_one_letter_code
_entity_poly.pdbx_strand_id
1 'polypeptide(L)'
;MAKILCVEDNDDNFFILHRRLSRAGFEVKVATNGAEGVEWAKTLLPDLIVMDLNLPGIDGWEATRRLKNQLQTKHIPIVVLSANTGVKDRERAFAAGCDAFETKPTDFERLLEVIRSFLVKSGEA
;
A
#
# COMPACT_ATOMS: atom_id res chain seq x y z
N MET A 1 -10.17 13.23 7.37
CA MET A 1 -9.17 12.99 6.32
C MET A 1 -8.62 11.58 6.46
N ALA A 2 -8.71 10.77 5.42
CA ALA A 2 -8.21 9.41 5.46
C ALA A 2 -6.68 9.38 5.50
N LYS A 3 -6.13 8.42 6.25
CA LYS A 3 -4.69 8.21 6.38
C LYS A 3 -4.24 7.10 5.46
N ILE A 4 -3.24 7.38 4.64
CA ILE A 4 -2.63 6.41 3.74
C ILE A 4 -1.19 6.19 4.18
N LEU A 5 -0.81 4.94 4.40
CA LEU A 5 0.58 4.57 4.62
C LEU A 5 1.14 4.01 3.32
N CYS A 6 2.18 4.65 2.79
CA CYS A 6 2.89 4.15 1.62
C CYS A 6 4.17 3.49 2.08
N VAL A 7 4.50 2.32 1.52
CA VAL A 7 5.75 1.63 1.80
C VAL A 7 6.52 1.58 0.49
N GLU A 8 7.58 2.39 0.40
CA GLU A 8 8.31 2.64 -0.84
C GLU A 8 9.75 3.05 -0.51
N ASP A 9 10.74 2.36 -1.08
CA ASP A 9 12.14 2.65 -0.79
C ASP A 9 12.83 3.57 -1.81
N ASN A 10 12.23 3.77 -2.98
CA ASN A 10 12.80 4.63 -4.02
C ASN A 10 12.41 6.09 -3.77
N ASP A 11 13.39 6.97 -3.62
CA ASP A 11 13.17 8.37 -3.28
C ASP A 11 12.27 9.10 -4.28
N ASP A 12 12.44 8.84 -5.58
CA ASP A 12 11.62 9.49 -6.60
C ASP A 12 10.16 9.04 -6.52
N ASN A 13 9.93 7.75 -6.38
CA ASN A 13 8.58 7.21 -6.25
C ASN A 13 7.92 7.65 -4.93
N PHE A 14 8.69 7.67 -3.85
CA PHE A 14 8.30 8.18 -2.55
C PHE A 14 7.75 9.60 -2.67
N PHE A 15 8.55 10.48 -3.31
CA PHE A 15 8.19 11.88 -3.45
C PHE A 15 6.91 12.06 -4.27
N ILE A 16 6.81 11.34 -5.38
CA ILE A 16 5.65 11.42 -6.28
C ILE A 16 4.38 10.91 -5.58
N LEU A 17 4.46 9.75 -4.93
CA LEU A 17 3.32 9.19 -4.20
C LEU A 17 2.83 10.15 -3.11
N HIS A 18 3.76 10.64 -2.30
CA HIS A 18 3.42 11.55 -1.22
C HIS A 18 2.71 12.79 -1.76
N ARG A 19 3.28 13.40 -2.79
CA ARG A 19 2.74 14.61 -3.39
C ARG A 19 1.36 14.40 -4.00
N ARG A 20 1.22 13.35 -4.81
CA ARG A 20 -0.03 13.09 -5.52
C ARG A 20 -1.17 12.73 -4.56
N LEU A 21 -0.89 11.89 -3.58
CA LEU A 21 -1.91 11.48 -2.62
C LEU A 21 -2.26 12.62 -1.65
N SER A 22 -1.27 13.41 -1.23
CA SER A 22 -1.53 14.58 -0.37
C SER A 22 -2.41 15.60 -1.08
N ARG A 23 -2.16 15.84 -2.36
CA ARG A 23 -2.99 16.74 -3.17
C ARG A 23 -4.42 16.25 -3.35
N ALA A 24 -4.60 14.94 -3.30
CA ALA A 24 -5.93 14.35 -3.38
C ALA A 24 -6.71 14.45 -2.07
N GLY A 25 -6.11 14.99 -1.02
CA GLY A 25 -6.77 15.23 0.26
C GLY A 25 -6.50 14.18 1.32
N PHE A 26 -5.55 13.28 1.10
CA PHE A 26 -5.20 12.26 2.08
C PHE A 26 -4.06 12.71 2.99
N GLU A 27 -4.06 12.22 4.23
CA GLU A 27 -2.92 12.35 5.11
C GLU A 27 -1.98 11.18 4.80
N VAL A 28 -0.75 11.49 4.38
CA VAL A 28 0.17 10.48 3.85
C VAL A 28 1.40 10.33 4.71
N LYS A 29 1.73 9.10 5.06
CA LYS A 29 3.00 8.74 5.69
C LYS A 29 3.71 7.75 4.77
N VAL A 30 5.03 7.84 4.71
CA VAL A 30 5.82 6.95 3.85
C VAL A 30 6.88 6.25 4.68
N ALA A 31 6.81 4.92 4.70
CA ALA A 31 7.85 4.06 5.26
C ALA A 31 8.79 3.64 4.14
N THR A 32 10.07 3.53 4.42
CA THR A 32 11.09 3.29 3.38
C THR A 32 11.52 1.84 3.27
N ASN A 33 10.99 0.97 4.11
CA ASN A 33 11.24 -0.47 4.00
C ASN A 33 10.07 -1.24 4.60
N GLY A 34 10.04 -2.54 4.35
CA GLY A 34 8.92 -3.39 4.77
C GLY A 34 8.79 -3.51 6.29
N ALA A 35 9.89 -3.62 7.01
CA ALA A 35 9.85 -3.74 8.48
C ALA A 35 9.28 -2.48 9.12
N GLU A 36 9.73 -1.32 8.67
CA GLU A 36 9.21 -0.03 9.11
C GLU A 36 7.73 0.10 8.78
N GLY A 37 7.33 -0.32 7.57
CA GLY A 37 5.94 -0.31 7.14
C GLY A 37 5.05 -1.12 8.06
N VAL A 38 5.47 -2.32 8.44
CA VAL A 38 4.72 -3.19 9.36
C VAL A 38 4.57 -2.52 10.72
N GLU A 39 5.67 -1.97 11.27
CA GLU A 39 5.63 -1.32 12.58
C GLU A 39 4.75 -0.05 12.56
N TRP A 40 4.89 0.77 11.53
CA TRP A 40 4.08 1.99 11.43
C TRP A 40 2.60 1.70 11.23
N ALA A 41 2.25 0.62 10.54
CA ALA A 41 0.87 0.24 10.38
C ALA A 41 0.21 -0.09 11.72
N LYS A 42 0.94 -0.75 12.62
CA LYS A 42 0.44 -1.05 13.96
C LYS A 42 0.22 0.21 14.80
N THR A 43 1.10 1.18 14.65
CA THR A 43 1.07 2.42 15.45
C THR A 43 0.08 3.43 14.88
N LEU A 44 0.13 3.65 13.57
CA LEU A 44 -0.68 4.66 12.90
C LEU A 44 -2.10 4.20 12.62
N LEU A 45 -2.32 2.90 12.45
CA LEU A 45 -3.59 2.32 12.06
C LEU A 45 -4.19 3.07 10.86
N PRO A 46 -3.48 3.06 9.71
CA PRO A 46 -3.95 3.79 8.55
C PRO A 46 -5.25 3.21 8.00
N ASP A 47 -5.95 3.98 7.20
CA ASP A 47 -7.17 3.53 6.55
C ASP A 47 -6.89 2.65 5.34
N LEU A 48 -5.70 2.78 4.76
CA LEU A 48 -5.28 1.99 3.61
C LEU A 48 -3.76 2.03 3.50
N ILE A 49 -3.18 0.96 2.96
CA ILE A 49 -1.73 0.84 2.74
C ILE A 49 -1.47 0.66 1.24
N VAL A 50 -0.54 1.44 0.71
CA VAL A 50 0.01 1.25 -0.64
C VAL A 50 1.38 0.60 -0.46
N MET A 51 1.54 -0.61 -0.99
CA MET A 51 2.72 -1.45 -0.75
C MET A 51 3.50 -1.71 -2.03
N ASP A 52 4.75 -1.27 -2.08
CA ASP A 52 5.67 -1.66 -3.15
C ASP A 52 6.15 -3.08 -2.88
N LEU A 53 6.23 -3.91 -3.92
CA LEU A 53 6.73 -5.28 -3.77
C LEU A 53 8.24 -5.35 -3.69
N ASN A 54 8.95 -4.44 -4.34
CA ASN A 54 10.41 -4.48 -4.45
C ASN A 54 11.07 -3.66 -3.34
N LEU A 55 11.07 -4.18 -2.12
CA LEU A 55 11.61 -3.50 -0.94
C LEU A 55 12.86 -4.19 -0.43
N PRO A 56 13.79 -3.44 0.19
CA PRO A 56 14.94 -4.05 0.86
C PRO A 56 14.52 -4.75 2.15
N GLY A 57 15.28 -5.76 2.58
CA GLY A 57 14.97 -6.53 3.78
C GLY A 57 13.79 -7.45 3.55
N ILE A 58 12.72 -7.31 4.34
CA ILE A 58 11.49 -8.04 4.03
C ILE A 58 10.83 -7.36 2.84
N ASP A 59 10.47 -8.16 1.84
CA ASP A 59 9.85 -7.65 0.63
C ASP A 59 8.37 -7.33 0.85
N GLY A 60 7.71 -6.77 -0.17
CA GLY A 60 6.31 -6.37 -0.08
C GLY A 60 5.36 -7.54 0.11
N TRP A 61 5.68 -8.75 -0.40
CA TRP A 61 4.86 -9.94 -0.18
C TRP A 61 4.88 -10.34 1.29
N GLU A 62 6.07 -10.39 1.88
CA GLU A 62 6.22 -10.76 3.29
C GLU A 62 5.59 -9.71 4.21
N ALA A 63 5.78 -8.42 3.91
CA ALA A 63 5.16 -7.35 4.67
C ALA A 63 3.62 -7.44 4.62
N THR A 64 3.08 -7.68 3.43
CA THR A 64 1.63 -7.86 3.24
C THR A 64 1.13 -9.06 4.06
N ARG A 65 1.83 -10.18 3.97
CA ARG A 65 1.47 -11.38 4.71
C ARG A 65 1.46 -11.14 6.22
N ARG A 66 2.48 -10.46 6.74
CA ARG A 66 2.56 -10.13 8.17
C ARG A 66 1.40 -9.25 8.62
N LEU A 67 1.08 -8.22 7.83
CA LEU A 67 -0.01 -7.31 8.15
C LEU A 67 -1.36 -8.02 8.16
N LYS A 68 -1.58 -8.91 7.21
CA LYS A 68 -2.84 -9.65 7.12
C LYS A 68 -2.99 -10.75 8.16
N ASN A 69 -1.90 -11.11 8.84
CA ASN A 69 -1.92 -12.12 9.91
C ASN A 69 -1.91 -11.54 11.32
N GLN A 70 -2.08 -10.22 11.47
CA GLN A 70 -2.13 -9.56 12.77
C GLN A 70 -3.50 -8.93 13.00
N LEU A 71 -4.04 -9.13 14.20
CA LEU A 71 -5.38 -8.64 14.53
C LEU A 71 -5.54 -7.13 14.34
N GLN A 72 -4.49 -6.37 14.67
CA GLN A 72 -4.55 -4.91 14.60
C GLN A 72 -4.59 -4.38 13.17
N THR A 73 -4.07 -5.14 12.20
CA THR A 73 -3.85 -4.63 10.84
C THR A 73 -4.53 -5.44 9.74
N LYS A 74 -5.04 -6.63 10.06
CA LYS A 74 -5.59 -7.54 9.03
C LYS A 74 -6.77 -6.95 8.26
N HIS A 75 -7.49 -6.01 8.84
CA HIS A 75 -8.65 -5.38 8.22
C HIS A 75 -8.30 -4.21 7.31
N ILE A 76 -7.05 -3.76 7.34
CA ILE A 76 -6.62 -2.59 6.55
C ILE A 76 -6.44 -3.01 5.09
N PRO A 77 -7.11 -2.35 4.13
CA PRO A 77 -6.90 -2.67 2.72
C PRO A 77 -5.45 -2.41 2.29
N ILE A 78 -4.88 -3.32 1.51
CA ILE A 78 -3.53 -3.19 0.97
C ILE A 78 -3.60 -3.22 -0.54
N VAL A 79 -3.16 -2.12 -1.16
CA VAL A 79 -3.01 -1.99 -2.61
C VAL A 79 -1.54 -2.17 -2.93
N VAL A 80 -1.22 -3.21 -3.69
CA VAL A 80 0.15 -3.53 -4.07
C VAL A 80 0.51 -2.83 -5.38
N LEU A 81 1.70 -2.23 -5.43
CA LEU A 81 2.28 -1.70 -6.66
C LEU A 81 3.46 -2.56 -7.06
N SER A 82 3.52 -2.96 -8.34
CA SER A 82 4.60 -3.82 -8.84
C SER A 82 5.04 -3.41 -10.23
N ALA A 83 6.36 -3.43 -10.46
CA ALA A 83 6.92 -3.28 -11.80
C ALA A 83 6.73 -4.57 -12.62
N ASN A 84 6.46 -5.69 -11.97
CA ASN A 84 6.26 -6.98 -12.60
C ASN A 84 4.79 -7.20 -12.91
N THR A 85 4.48 -7.50 -14.17
CA THR A 85 3.11 -7.67 -14.64
C THR A 85 2.71 -9.13 -14.82
N GLY A 86 3.59 -10.06 -14.41
CA GLY A 86 3.36 -11.50 -14.58
C GLY A 86 2.19 -12.00 -13.76
N VAL A 87 1.48 -12.99 -14.30
CA VAL A 87 0.34 -13.62 -13.63
C VAL A 87 0.75 -14.21 -12.27
N LYS A 88 1.93 -14.81 -12.19
CA LYS A 88 2.43 -15.42 -10.96
C LYS A 88 2.67 -14.40 -9.85
N ASP A 89 3.18 -13.22 -10.21
CA ASP A 89 3.41 -12.15 -9.23
C ASP A 89 2.10 -11.65 -8.67
N ARG A 90 1.11 -11.48 -9.54
CA ARG A 90 -0.24 -11.09 -9.14
C ARG A 90 -0.88 -12.14 -8.22
N GLU A 91 -0.80 -13.42 -8.60
CA GLU A 91 -1.34 -14.51 -7.79
C GLU A 91 -0.67 -14.57 -6.43
N ARG A 92 0.65 -14.39 -6.38
CA ARG A 92 1.43 -14.39 -5.15
C ARG A 92 1.01 -13.24 -4.24
N ALA A 93 0.77 -12.06 -4.80
CA ALA A 93 0.34 -10.90 -4.02
C ALA A 93 -1.03 -11.15 -3.39
N PHE A 94 -1.98 -11.69 -4.14
CA PHE A 94 -3.30 -12.01 -3.61
C PHE A 94 -3.23 -13.16 -2.60
N ALA A 95 -2.37 -14.14 -2.82
CA ALA A 95 -2.15 -15.22 -1.86
C ALA A 95 -1.58 -14.69 -0.54
N ALA A 96 -0.78 -13.63 -0.60
CA ALA A 96 -0.26 -12.96 0.60
C ALA A 96 -1.34 -12.12 1.31
N GLY A 97 -2.45 -11.85 0.65
CA GLY A 97 -3.61 -11.17 1.24
C GLY A 97 -3.87 -9.76 0.76
N CYS A 98 -3.21 -9.30 -0.31
CA CYS A 98 -3.48 -7.95 -0.81
C CYS A 98 -4.92 -7.85 -1.34
N ASP A 99 -5.44 -6.65 -1.34
CA ASP A 99 -6.82 -6.38 -1.75
C ASP A 99 -6.90 -5.89 -3.19
N ALA A 100 -5.81 -5.30 -3.71
CA ALA A 100 -5.71 -4.88 -5.11
C ALA A 100 -4.26 -4.93 -5.56
N PHE A 101 -4.06 -5.09 -6.85
CA PHE A 101 -2.74 -5.17 -7.47
C PHE A 101 -2.72 -4.21 -8.66
N GLU A 102 -1.80 -3.23 -8.62
CA GLU A 102 -1.63 -2.26 -9.69
C GLU A 102 -0.20 -2.32 -10.21
N THR A 103 -0.03 -2.07 -11.50
CA THR A 103 1.28 -2.16 -12.15
C THR A 103 1.94 -0.79 -12.24
N LYS A 104 3.29 -0.80 -12.23
CA LYS A 104 4.09 0.40 -12.52
C LYS A 104 4.41 0.45 -14.02
N PRO A 105 4.57 1.63 -14.61
CA PRO A 105 4.49 2.95 -13.98
C PRO A 105 3.07 3.25 -13.50
N THR A 106 2.98 3.96 -12.38
CA THR A 106 1.70 4.16 -11.71
C THR A 106 0.78 5.08 -12.50
N ASP A 107 -0.43 4.60 -12.81
CA ASP A 107 -1.52 5.43 -13.28
C ASP A 107 -2.22 5.99 -12.05
N PHE A 108 -1.95 7.26 -11.73
CA PHE A 108 -2.45 7.86 -10.49
C PHE A 108 -3.97 8.04 -10.49
N GLU A 109 -4.58 8.29 -11.63
CA GLU A 109 -6.05 8.40 -11.69
C GLU A 109 -6.68 7.07 -11.30
N ARG A 110 -6.16 5.98 -11.85
CA ARG A 110 -6.62 4.64 -11.51
C ARG A 110 -6.32 4.29 -10.06
N LEU A 111 -5.12 4.60 -9.58
CA LEU A 111 -4.77 4.35 -8.18
C LEU A 111 -5.71 5.08 -7.23
N LEU A 112 -6.03 6.34 -7.51
CA LEU A 112 -6.95 7.10 -6.69
C LEU A 112 -8.36 6.51 -6.71
N GLU A 113 -8.82 6.02 -7.87
CA GLU A 113 -10.12 5.34 -7.95
C GLU A 113 -10.14 4.09 -7.09
N VAL A 114 -9.07 3.27 -7.16
CA VAL A 114 -8.96 2.04 -6.37
C VAL A 114 -8.96 2.38 -4.87
N ILE A 115 -8.14 3.35 -4.46
CA ILE A 115 -8.07 3.78 -3.07
C ILE A 115 -9.46 4.23 -2.58
N ARG A 116 -10.12 5.10 -3.33
CA ARG A 116 -11.44 5.61 -2.95
C ARG A 116 -12.48 4.51 -2.84
N SER A 117 -12.40 3.51 -3.71
CA SER A 117 -13.36 2.39 -3.67
C SER A 117 -13.28 1.63 -2.35
N PHE A 118 -12.07 1.44 -1.81
CA PHE A 118 -11.90 0.76 -0.52
C PHE A 118 -12.32 1.65 0.64
N LEU A 119 -12.04 2.94 0.57
CA LEU A 119 -12.41 3.87 1.63
C LEU A 119 -13.93 4.05 1.74
N VAL A 120 -14.63 4.06 0.62
CA VAL A 120 -16.10 4.09 0.62
C VAL A 120 -16.66 2.86 1.29
N LYS A 121 -16.10 1.66 1.00
CA LYS A 121 -16.52 0.40 1.62
C LYS A 121 -16.29 0.40 3.13
N SER A 122 -15.26 1.08 3.60
CA SER A 122 -14.94 1.16 5.03
C SER A 122 -15.67 2.30 5.73
N GLY A 123 -16.49 3.07 5.03
CA GLY A 123 -17.21 4.21 5.57
C GLY A 123 -16.44 5.52 5.52
N GLU A 124 -15.24 5.52 4.95
CA GLU A 124 -14.45 6.73 4.76
C GLU A 124 -14.84 7.39 3.44
N ALA A 125 -15.22 8.62 3.49
CA ALA A 125 -15.64 9.33 2.29
C ALA A 125 -14.51 10.10 1.64
#